data_4abbf2016601490f5962281b5497c0a5
#
_entry.id   4abbf2016601490f5962281b5497c0a5
#
_cell.length_a   1.000
_cell.length_b   1.000
_cell.length_c   1.000
_cell.angle_alpha   90.00
_cell.angle_beta   90.00
_cell.angle_gamma   90.00
#
_symmetry.space_group_name_H-M   'P 1'
#
loop_
_entity.id
_entity.type
_entity.pdbx_description
1 polymer ?
#
loop_
_entity_poly.entity_id
_entity_poly.type
_entity_poly.pdbx_seq_one_letter_code
_entity_poly.pdbx_strand_id
1 'polypeptide(L)'
;IKQILRLPGDSIRVLVQGTHRAFVQDFYEEDEQCLYASVVELDTEPGRVAAKKVDALIRTLQEEFEEYARMSNHISNDIVLTVMDQTDAGHLADYVAQNIPISYEIKQELLEELHDVHRLEKLIRVLAKENEILQIEGELQDKLKEAVDKNQREYYLREQLKIIQDELGEDRPDEEADEYRRKIRALHLPEEDEDKLLKEANRLEKMQPMSAESGVVRNYLDICLDLPWNKTTPIKTNLAAARRVLD
;
A
#
# COMPACT_ATOMS: atom_id res chain seq x y z
N ILE A 1 -6.96 -31.80 -27.13
CA ILE A 1 -7.84 -31.65 -25.96
C ILE A 1 -7.55 -32.79 -24.99
N LYS A 2 -7.19 -32.44 -23.74
CA LYS A 2 -6.94 -33.44 -22.69
C LYS A 2 -8.21 -33.73 -21.88
N GLN A 3 -8.98 -32.71 -21.56
CA GLN A 3 -10.17 -32.84 -20.71
C GLN A 3 -11.21 -31.76 -21.02
N ILE A 4 -12.46 -32.15 -20.93
CA ILE A 4 -13.60 -31.24 -21.06
C ILE A 4 -14.42 -31.35 -19.79
N LEU A 5 -14.64 -30.22 -19.11
CA LEU A 5 -15.47 -30.14 -17.92
C LEU A 5 -16.68 -29.24 -18.20
N ARG A 6 -17.88 -29.75 -17.95
CA ARG A 6 -19.11 -28.95 -17.99
C ARG A 6 -19.32 -28.31 -16.62
N LEU A 7 -19.47 -27.00 -16.61
CA LEU A 7 -19.75 -26.22 -15.40
C LEU A 7 -21.24 -25.83 -15.34
N PRO A 8 -21.76 -25.52 -14.16
CA PRO A 8 -23.10 -24.96 -14.02
C PRO A 8 -23.25 -23.68 -14.84
N GLY A 9 -24.41 -23.50 -15.53
CA GLY A 9 -24.66 -22.28 -16.32
C GLY A 9 -24.20 -22.36 -17.76
N ASP A 10 -24.19 -23.54 -18.38
CA ASP A 10 -23.86 -23.80 -19.79
C ASP A 10 -22.42 -23.43 -20.22
N SER A 11 -21.54 -23.26 -19.23
CA SER A 11 -20.13 -22.99 -19.45
C SER A 11 -19.32 -24.28 -19.58
N ILE A 12 -18.42 -24.35 -20.56
CA ILE A 12 -17.52 -25.49 -20.77
C ILE A 12 -16.09 -25.05 -20.53
N ARG A 13 -15.38 -25.76 -19.63
CA ARG A 13 -13.93 -25.59 -19.45
C ARG A 13 -13.20 -26.70 -20.20
N VAL A 14 -12.30 -26.32 -21.08
CA VAL A 14 -11.51 -27.26 -21.88
C VAL A 14 -10.05 -27.15 -21.48
N LEU A 15 -9.43 -28.28 -21.13
CA LEU A 15 -7.99 -28.36 -20.93
C LEU A 15 -7.37 -28.80 -22.24
N VAL A 16 -6.52 -27.96 -22.78
CA VAL A 16 -5.77 -28.21 -24.04
C VAL A 16 -4.28 -28.34 -23.77
N GLN A 17 -3.61 -29.11 -24.58
CA GLN A 17 -2.14 -29.22 -24.63
C GLN A 17 -1.69 -28.99 -26.04
N GLY A 18 -0.80 -28.01 -26.27
CA GLY A 18 -0.11 -27.82 -27.53
C GLY A 18 0.83 -28.99 -27.79
N THR A 19 0.95 -29.41 -29.03
CA THR A 19 1.82 -30.49 -29.44
C THR A 19 2.92 -30.01 -30.39
N HIS A 20 2.59 -29.05 -31.26
CA HIS A 20 3.51 -28.49 -32.25
C HIS A 20 3.32 -27.00 -32.36
N ARG A 21 4.36 -26.28 -32.78
CA ARG A 21 4.26 -24.88 -33.15
C ARG A 21 3.75 -24.75 -34.56
N ALA A 22 2.94 -23.76 -34.81
CA ALA A 22 2.44 -23.50 -36.15
C ALA A 22 2.34 -22.00 -36.39
N PHE A 23 2.58 -21.58 -37.62
CA PHE A 23 2.32 -20.22 -38.09
C PHE A 23 0.95 -20.17 -38.74
N VAL A 24 0.12 -19.24 -38.25
CA VAL A 24 -1.20 -18.97 -38.81
C VAL A 24 -1.04 -18.08 -40.03
N GLN A 25 -1.44 -18.57 -41.20
CA GLN A 25 -1.39 -17.82 -42.45
C GLN A 25 -2.64 -16.95 -42.63
N ASP A 26 -3.81 -17.54 -42.38
CA ASP A 26 -5.10 -16.86 -42.58
C ASP A 26 -6.18 -17.50 -41.71
N PHE A 27 -7.23 -16.70 -41.42
CA PHE A 27 -8.42 -17.13 -40.73
C PHE A 27 -9.61 -17.09 -41.68
N TYR A 28 -10.45 -18.11 -41.66
CA TYR A 28 -11.66 -18.17 -42.47
C TYR A 28 -12.81 -18.80 -41.70
N GLU A 29 -14.03 -18.40 -42.04
CA GLU A 29 -15.25 -18.96 -41.52
C GLU A 29 -15.91 -19.81 -42.58
N GLU A 30 -15.96 -21.13 -42.42
CA GLU A 30 -16.70 -22.04 -43.31
C GLU A 30 -18.17 -22.17 -42.90
N ASP A 31 -18.45 -22.06 -41.59
CA ASP A 31 -19.80 -22.08 -40.99
C ASP A 31 -19.91 -20.93 -40.03
N GLU A 32 -21.12 -20.35 -39.89
CA GLU A 32 -21.41 -19.21 -38.94
C GLU A 32 -21.05 -19.48 -37.48
N GLN A 33 -20.60 -20.69 -37.11
CA GLN A 33 -20.34 -21.12 -35.75
C GLN A 33 -18.87 -21.46 -35.44
N CYS A 34 -18.01 -21.60 -36.47
CA CYS A 34 -16.64 -22.06 -36.27
C CYS A 34 -15.62 -21.19 -37.04
N LEU A 35 -14.60 -20.72 -36.33
CA LEU A 35 -13.45 -20.07 -36.90
C LEU A 35 -12.39 -21.13 -37.25
N TYR A 36 -11.96 -21.17 -38.51
CA TYR A 36 -10.88 -22.00 -38.97
C TYR A 36 -9.64 -21.18 -39.26
N ALA A 37 -8.47 -21.84 -39.21
CA ALA A 37 -7.22 -21.20 -39.53
C ALA A 37 -6.41 -22.09 -40.49
N SER A 38 -5.84 -21.49 -41.52
CA SER A 38 -4.80 -22.10 -42.33
C SER A 38 -3.47 -21.99 -41.62
N VAL A 39 -2.82 -23.11 -41.31
CA VAL A 39 -1.59 -23.14 -40.51
C VAL A 39 -0.47 -23.89 -41.25
N VAL A 40 0.76 -23.47 -41.00
CA VAL A 40 1.97 -24.18 -41.41
C VAL A 40 2.68 -24.61 -40.14
N GLU A 41 2.92 -25.92 -39.99
CA GLU A 41 3.72 -26.44 -38.87
C GLU A 41 5.17 -25.92 -38.97
N LEU A 42 5.71 -25.56 -37.83
CA LEU A 42 7.08 -25.07 -37.70
C LEU A 42 7.87 -26.03 -36.81
N ASP A 43 9.01 -26.50 -37.36
CA ASP A 43 9.95 -27.27 -36.58
C ASP A 43 10.79 -26.34 -35.69
N THR A 44 11.02 -26.77 -34.46
CA THR A 44 11.96 -26.09 -33.57
C THR A 44 13.40 -26.41 -34.03
N GLU A 45 14.21 -25.38 -34.19
CA GLU A 45 15.59 -25.54 -34.57
C GLU A 45 16.48 -25.70 -33.31
N PRO A 46 17.11 -26.86 -33.09
CA PRO A 46 18.15 -26.96 -32.08
C PRO A 46 19.30 -26.05 -32.50
N GLY A 47 19.57 -25.02 -31.67
CA GLY A 47 20.62 -24.05 -31.97
C GLY A 47 21.98 -24.75 -32.18
N ARG A 48 22.73 -24.35 -33.20
CA ARG A 48 24.13 -24.78 -33.44
C ARG A 48 25.08 -24.15 -32.44
N VAL A 49 24.85 -24.42 -31.13
CA VAL A 49 25.61 -23.85 -30.00
C VAL A 49 26.33 -24.99 -29.29
N ALA A 50 27.53 -24.70 -28.76
CA ALA A 50 28.28 -25.71 -28.00
C ALA A 50 27.43 -26.23 -26.81
N ALA A 51 27.37 -27.53 -26.61
CA ALA A 51 26.60 -28.20 -25.58
C ALA A 51 26.85 -27.57 -24.17
N LYS A 52 28.13 -27.24 -23.89
CA LYS A 52 28.48 -26.58 -22.63
C LYS A 52 27.79 -25.21 -22.41
N LYS A 53 27.51 -24.45 -23.48
CA LYS A 53 26.76 -23.18 -23.38
C LYS A 53 25.30 -23.45 -23.10
N VAL A 54 24.71 -24.46 -23.72
CA VAL A 54 23.32 -24.88 -23.47
C VAL A 54 23.17 -25.33 -22.02
N ASP A 55 24.06 -26.18 -21.52
CA ASP A 55 24.06 -26.64 -20.12
C ASP A 55 24.17 -25.47 -19.12
N ALA A 56 25.01 -24.48 -19.44
CA ALA A 56 25.14 -23.28 -18.61
C ALA A 56 23.83 -22.45 -18.55
N LEU A 57 23.17 -22.26 -19.71
CA LEU A 57 21.91 -21.55 -19.80
C LEU A 57 20.77 -22.27 -19.06
N ILE A 58 20.73 -23.62 -19.17
CA ILE A 58 19.76 -24.44 -18.42
C ILE A 58 19.93 -24.20 -16.90
N ARG A 59 21.17 -24.29 -16.42
CA ARG A 59 21.45 -24.04 -15.00
C ARG A 59 21.08 -22.63 -14.56
N THR A 60 21.44 -21.62 -15.35
CA THR A 60 21.07 -20.23 -15.05
C THR A 60 19.55 -20.06 -14.97
N LEU A 61 18.80 -20.66 -15.93
CA LEU A 61 17.34 -20.60 -15.88
C LEU A 61 16.77 -21.30 -14.66
N GLN A 62 17.32 -22.45 -14.29
CA GLN A 62 16.91 -23.19 -13.08
C GLN A 62 17.17 -22.38 -11.80
N GLU A 63 18.33 -21.73 -11.69
CA GLU A 63 18.69 -20.86 -10.57
C GLU A 63 17.73 -19.65 -10.45
N GLU A 64 17.49 -18.95 -11.57
CA GLU A 64 16.54 -17.83 -11.62
C GLU A 64 15.11 -18.27 -11.28
N PHE A 65 14.70 -19.45 -11.74
CA PHE A 65 13.37 -19.98 -11.44
C PHE A 65 13.23 -20.40 -9.96
N GLU A 66 14.28 -20.97 -9.37
CA GLU A 66 14.28 -21.30 -7.93
C GLU A 66 14.16 -20.04 -7.08
N GLU A 67 14.86 -18.96 -7.46
CA GLU A 67 14.74 -17.66 -6.78
C GLU A 67 13.34 -17.09 -6.92
N TYR A 68 12.78 -17.12 -8.13
CA TYR A 68 11.40 -16.71 -8.40
C TYR A 68 10.40 -17.51 -7.53
N ALA A 69 10.53 -18.84 -7.51
CA ALA A 69 9.64 -19.71 -6.75
C ALA A 69 9.71 -19.49 -5.24
N ARG A 70 10.88 -19.08 -4.72
CA ARG A 70 11.08 -18.75 -3.30
C ARG A 70 10.35 -17.46 -2.90
N MET A 71 10.33 -16.47 -3.79
CA MET A 71 9.66 -15.19 -3.56
C MET A 71 8.16 -15.22 -3.89
N SER A 72 7.77 -16.10 -4.82
CA SER A 72 6.39 -16.23 -5.29
C SER A 72 5.64 -17.31 -4.52
N ASN A 73 4.47 -16.95 -3.96
CA ASN A 73 3.59 -17.89 -3.27
C ASN A 73 2.73 -18.76 -4.24
N HIS A 74 2.93 -18.63 -5.55
CA HIS A 74 2.07 -19.26 -6.57
C HIS A 74 2.68 -20.53 -7.18
N ILE A 75 3.95 -20.82 -6.93
CA ILE A 75 4.66 -21.96 -7.48
C ILE A 75 4.67 -23.11 -6.48
N SER A 76 4.16 -24.27 -6.89
CA SER A 76 4.22 -25.47 -6.06
C SER A 76 5.58 -26.16 -6.12
N ASN A 77 5.95 -26.88 -5.08
CA ASN A 77 7.20 -27.64 -5.02
C ASN A 77 7.32 -28.66 -6.17
N ASP A 78 6.21 -29.23 -6.61
CA ASP A 78 6.21 -30.20 -7.72
C ASP A 78 6.66 -29.55 -9.04
N ILE A 79 6.29 -28.29 -9.28
CA ILE A 79 6.73 -27.53 -10.44
C ILE A 79 8.23 -27.27 -10.35
N VAL A 80 8.73 -26.86 -9.17
CA VAL A 80 10.17 -26.64 -8.95
C VAL A 80 10.97 -27.90 -9.23
N LEU A 81 10.55 -29.04 -8.69
CA LEU A 81 11.22 -30.31 -8.91
C LEU A 81 11.23 -30.68 -10.40
N THR A 82 10.12 -30.48 -11.10
CA THR A 82 10.04 -30.76 -12.54
C THR A 82 11.00 -29.89 -13.34
N VAL A 83 11.13 -28.60 -12.98
CA VAL A 83 12.09 -27.67 -13.63
C VAL A 83 13.52 -28.09 -13.37
N MET A 84 13.85 -28.52 -12.15
CA MET A 84 15.21 -28.93 -11.79
C MET A 84 15.65 -30.22 -12.46
N ASP A 85 14.72 -31.13 -12.74
CA ASP A 85 15.00 -32.42 -13.39
C ASP A 85 15.05 -32.29 -14.95
N GLN A 86 14.61 -31.16 -15.51
CA GLN A 86 14.55 -31.00 -16.96
C GLN A 86 15.89 -30.64 -17.55
N THR A 87 16.30 -31.43 -18.55
CA THR A 87 17.59 -31.29 -19.29
C THR A 87 17.42 -30.82 -20.72
N ASP A 88 16.21 -30.88 -21.26
CA ASP A 88 15.91 -30.39 -22.60
C ASP A 88 15.65 -28.90 -22.57
N ALA A 89 16.40 -28.13 -23.37
CA ALA A 89 16.37 -26.67 -23.40
C ALA A 89 15.01 -26.11 -23.85
N GLY A 90 14.43 -26.70 -24.89
CA GLY A 90 13.15 -26.26 -25.44
C GLY A 90 12.00 -26.56 -24.51
N HIS A 91 11.96 -27.76 -23.98
CA HIS A 91 10.95 -28.18 -22.99
C HIS A 91 11.04 -27.38 -21.68
N LEU A 92 12.24 -27.13 -21.19
CA LEU A 92 12.46 -26.36 -20.01
C LEU A 92 11.91 -24.91 -20.13
N ALA A 93 12.27 -24.26 -21.28
CA ALA A 93 11.79 -22.90 -21.54
C ALA A 93 10.26 -22.84 -21.61
N ASP A 94 9.63 -23.76 -22.34
CA ASP A 94 8.18 -23.79 -22.48
C ASP A 94 7.47 -24.10 -21.15
N TYR A 95 8.01 -25.03 -20.38
CA TYR A 95 7.44 -25.40 -19.08
C TYR A 95 7.52 -24.25 -18.05
N VAL A 96 8.66 -23.57 -17.99
CA VAL A 96 8.81 -22.40 -17.10
C VAL A 96 7.89 -21.27 -17.55
N ALA A 97 7.86 -20.92 -18.84
CA ALA A 97 7.00 -19.86 -19.37
C ALA A 97 5.50 -20.10 -19.13
N GLN A 98 5.09 -21.38 -19.13
CA GLN A 98 3.71 -21.76 -18.83
C GLN A 98 3.33 -21.48 -17.36
N ASN A 99 4.26 -21.72 -16.42
CA ASN A 99 4.01 -21.71 -14.98
C ASN A 99 4.24 -20.35 -14.30
N ILE A 100 4.86 -19.38 -15.00
CA ILE A 100 5.03 -18.01 -14.50
C ILE A 100 3.91 -17.08 -14.98
N PRO A 101 3.43 -16.13 -14.15
CA PRO A 101 2.34 -15.21 -14.49
C PRO A 101 2.83 -13.98 -15.26
N ILE A 102 3.57 -14.19 -16.34
CA ILE A 102 3.98 -13.13 -17.28
C ILE A 102 2.85 -12.79 -18.26
N SER A 103 2.93 -11.61 -18.88
CA SER A 103 1.93 -11.15 -19.84
C SER A 103 1.83 -12.07 -21.06
N TYR A 104 0.66 -12.08 -21.71
CA TYR A 104 0.45 -12.95 -22.87
C TYR A 104 1.30 -12.51 -24.07
N GLU A 105 1.65 -11.24 -24.18
CA GLU A 105 2.55 -10.72 -25.21
C GLU A 105 3.94 -11.35 -25.08
N ILE A 106 4.49 -11.39 -23.87
CA ILE A 106 5.78 -12.03 -23.61
C ILE A 106 5.70 -13.54 -23.87
N LYS A 107 4.60 -14.19 -23.46
CA LYS A 107 4.38 -15.60 -23.77
C LYS A 107 4.33 -15.86 -25.27
N GLN A 108 3.70 -14.95 -26.02
CA GLN A 108 3.62 -15.02 -27.47
C GLN A 108 5.02 -14.85 -28.11
N GLU A 109 5.80 -13.86 -27.65
CA GLU A 109 7.18 -13.68 -28.13
C GLU A 109 8.09 -14.90 -27.89
N LEU A 110 7.90 -15.57 -26.73
CA LEU A 110 8.61 -16.82 -26.44
C LEU A 110 8.12 -17.98 -27.31
N LEU A 111 6.83 -18.02 -27.63
CA LEU A 111 6.24 -19.02 -28.49
C LEU A 111 6.75 -18.88 -29.95
N GLU A 112 6.92 -17.66 -30.44
CA GLU A 112 7.41 -17.35 -31.79
C GLU A 112 8.90 -17.59 -31.96
N GLU A 113 9.67 -17.65 -30.86
CA GLU A 113 11.10 -17.96 -30.92
C GLU A 113 11.31 -19.46 -31.15
N LEU A 114 11.72 -19.82 -32.35
CA LEU A 114 11.92 -21.22 -32.76
C LEU A 114 13.24 -21.81 -32.26
N HIS A 115 14.26 -20.96 -32.03
CA HIS A 115 15.57 -21.41 -31.55
C HIS A 115 15.54 -21.60 -30.02
N ASP A 116 15.72 -22.83 -29.56
CA ASP A 116 15.67 -23.18 -28.13
C ASP A 116 16.61 -22.33 -27.26
N VAL A 117 17.84 -22.11 -27.76
CA VAL A 117 18.85 -21.32 -27.03
C VAL A 117 18.45 -19.85 -26.89
N HIS A 118 17.92 -19.25 -27.95
CA HIS A 118 17.47 -17.87 -27.92
C HIS A 118 16.24 -17.72 -27.01
N ARG A 119 15.36 -18.73 -27.00
CA ARG A 119 14.20 -18.77 -26.11
C ARG A 119 14.62 -18.85 -24.65
N LEU A 120 15.62 -19.70 -24.31
CA LEU A 120 16.22 -19.72 -22.97
C LEU A 120 16.79 -18.35 -22.59
N GLU A 121 17.60 -17.74 -23.45
CA GLU A 121 18.22 -16.44 -23.20
C GLU A 121 17.16 -15.31 -23.01
N LYS A 122 16.05 -15.36 -23.76
CA LYS A 122 14.93 -14.43 -23.57
C LYS A 122 14.25 -14.67 -22.24
N LEU A 123 13.95 -15.92 -21.90
CA LEU A 123 13.24 -16.27 -20.68
C LEU A 123 14.06 -15.96 -19.43
N ILE A 124 15.37 -16.20 -19.43
CA ILE A 124 16.28 -15.81 -18.35
C ILE A 124 16.16 -14.29 -18.08
N ARG A 125 16.19 -13.46 -19.15
CA ARG A 125 16.07 -12.01 -19.00
C ARG A 125 14.71 -11.57 -18.45
N VAL A 126 13.64 -12.26 -18.87
CA VAL A 126 12.29 -12.00 -18.33
C VAL A 126 12.24 -12.36 -16.87
N LEU A 127 12.74 -13.53 -16.50
CA LEU A 127 12.68 -14.04 -15.14
C LEU A 127 13.55 -13.21 -14.17
N ALA A 128 14.75 -12.83 -14.59
CA ALA A 128 15.62 -11.94 -13.82
C ALA A 128 14.93 -10.58 -13.51
N LYS A 129 14.20 -10.03 -14.50
CA LYS A 129 13.43 -8.81 -14.30
C LYS A 129 12.24 -8.99 -13.34
N GLU A 130 11.53 -10.12 -13.45
CA GLU A 130 10.45 -10.44 -12.52
C GLU A 130 10.97 -10.64 -11.09
N ASN A 131 12.15 -11.28 -10.92
CA ASN A 131 12.82 -11.45 -9.64
C ASN A 131 13.16 -10.09 -9.01
N GLU A 132 13.69 -9.15 -9.79
CA GLU A 132 13.97 -7.79 -9.33
C GLU A 132 12.69 -7.07 -8.85
N ILE A 133 11.59 -7.21 -9.58
CA ILE A 133 10.29 -6.63 -9.20
C ILE A 133 9.78 -7.25 -7.90
N LEU A 134 9.80 -8.58 -7.78
CA LEU A 134 9.36 -9.28 -6.58
C LEU A 134 10.19 -8.91 -5.34
N GLN A 135 11.50 -8.73 -5.52
CA GLN A 135 12.38 -8.26 -4.43
C GLN A 135 11.97 -6.86 -3.96
N ILE A 136 11.75 -5.94 -4.90
CA ILE A 136 11.30 -4.56 -4.56
C ILE A 136 9.93 -4.60 -3.87
N GLU A 137 9.00 -5.41 -4.35
CA GLU A 137 7.68 -5.60 -3.72
C GLU A 137 7.80 -6.13 -2.30
N GLY A 138 8.68 -7.12 -2.07
CA GLY A 138 8.98 -7.64 -0.73
C GLY A 138 9.50 -6.56 0.22
N GLU A 139 10.50 -5.78 -0.21
CA GLU A 139 11.05 -4.69 0.59
C GLU A 139 10.01 -3.62 0.92
N LEU A 140 9.09 -3.31 -0.02
CA LEU A 140 8.00 -2.37 0.22
C LEU A 140 6.99 -2.92 1.21
N GLN A 141 6.64 -4.20 1.12
CA GLN A 141 5.73 -4.85 2.07
C GLN A 141 6.32 -4.86 3.49
N ASP A 142 7.61 -5.16 3.63
CA ASP A 142 8.28 -5.15 4.93
C ASP A 142 8.28 -3.74 5.56
N LYS A 143 8.60 -2.70 4.78
CA LYS A 143 8.53 -1.30 5.24
C LYS A 143 7.12 -0.87 5.64
N LEU A 144 6.10 -1.29 4.88
CA LEU A 144 4.70 -1.01 5.22
C LEU A 144 4.30 -1.71 6.51
N LYS A 145 4.70 -2.97 6.69
CA LYS A 145 4.43 -3.73 7.92
C LYS A 145 5.09 -3.07 9.14
N GLU A 146 6.37 -2.69 9.03
CA GLU A 146 7.07 -1.96 10.10
C GLU A 146 6.37 -0.65 10.47
N ALA A 147 5.90 0.12 9.46
CA ALA A 147 5.19 1.37 9.69
C ALA A 147 3.84 1.15 10.39
N VAL A 148 3.09 0.11 10.00
CA VAL A 148 1.82 -0.27 10.64
C VAL A 148 2.05 -0.72 12.08
N ASP A 149 3.03 -1.60 12.32
CA ASP A 149 3.37 -2.11 13.65
C ASP A 149 3.80 -0.98 14.58
N LYS A 150 4.61 -0.02 14.08
CA LYS A 150 5.01 1.17 14.83
C LYS A 150 3.82 2.04 15.22
N ASN A 151 2.92 2.32 14.28
CA ASN A 151 1.72 3.13 14.54
C ASN A 151 0.79 2.45 15.54
N GLN A 152 0.60 1.14 15.42
CA GLN A 152 -0.23 0.37 16.33
C GLN A 152 0.35 0.36 17.75
N ARG A 153 1.68 0.20 17.87
CA ARG A 153 2.38 0.27 19.16
C ARG A 153 2.27 1.66 19.79
N GLU A 154 2.42 2.72 19.00
CA GLU A 154 2.28 4.10 19.47
C GLU A 154 0.86 4.38 19.96
N TYR A 155 -0.16 3.93 19.22
CA TYR A 155 -1.55 4.01 19.65
C TYR A 155 -1.78 3.28 20.98
N TYR A 156 -1.29 2.05 21.11
CA TYR A 156 -1.44 1.26 22.33
C TYR A 156 -0.77 1.94 23.54
N LEU A 157 0.43 2.49 23.36
CA LEU A 157 1.14 3.22 24.41
C LEU A 157 0.40 4.49 24.83
N ARG A 158 -0.21 5.21 23.89
CA ARG A 158 -1.04 6.40 24.21
C ARG A 158 -2.29 6.02 25.01
N GLU A 159 -2.96 4.93 24.65
CA GLU A 159 -4.12 4.45 25.42
C GLU A 159 -3.73 3.99 26.82
N GLN A 160 -2.60 3.29 26.98
CA GLN A 160 -2.08 2.94 28.31
C GLN A 160 -1.76 4.18 29.14
N LEU A 161 -1.10 5.18 28.55
CA LEU A 161 -0.79 6.43 29.24
C LEU A 161 -2.06 7.14 29.70
N LYS A 162 -3.11 7.15 28.88
CA LYS A 162 -4.40 7.70 29.20
C LYS A 162 -5.05 7.00 30.41
N ILE A 163 -5.04 5.66 30.42
CA ILE A 163 -5.57 4.87 31.53
C ILE A 163 -4.80 5.18 32.83
N ILE A 164 -3.47 5.26 32.75
CA ILE A 164 -2.63 5.58 33.92
C ILE A 164 -2.92 6.99 34.44
N GLN A 165 -3.10 7.98 33.57
CA GLN A 165 -3.47 9.35 33.98
C GLN A 165 -4.85 9.39 34.64
N ASP A 166 -5.82 8.65 34.12
CA ASP A 166 -7.15 8.53 34.71
C ASP A 166 -7.08 7.88 36.11
N GLU A 167 -6.27 6.84 36.31
CA GLU A 167 -6.09 6.21 37.62
C GLU A 167 -5.34 7.08 38.63
N LEU A 168 -4.44 7.94 38.17
CA LEU A 168 -3.73 8.91 39.03
C LEU A 168 -4.58 10.13 39.40
N GLY A 169 -5.76 10.28 38.76
CA GLY A 169 -6.65 11.43 39.02
C GLY A 169 -6.06 12.74 38.50
N GLU A 170 -5.13 12.69 37.56
CA GLU A 170 -4.58 13.87 36.92
C GLU A 170 -5.60 14.43 35.93
N ASP A 171 -6.00 15.67 36.10
CA ASP A 171 -6.84 16.41 35.15
C ASP A 171 -6.15 16.39 33.79
N ARG A 172 -6.88 15.97 32.80
CA ARG A 172 -6.35 15.88 31.41
C ARG A 172 -6.10 17.29 30.90
N PRO A 173 -4.88 17.62 30.48
CA PRO A 173 -4.55 18.94 29.95
C PRO A 173 -5.48 19.34 28.78
N ASP A 174 -5.90 18.35 27.97
CA ASP A 174 -6.80 18.58 26.86
C ASP A 174 -8.21 18.94 27.30
N GLU A 175 -8.75 18.26 28.31
CA GLU A 175 -10.08 18.53 28.84
C GLU A 175 -10.13 19.88 29.59
N GLU A 176 -9.09 20.21 30.35
CA GLU A 176 -8.93 21.50 31.03
C GLU A 176 -8.84 22.64 30.01
N ALA A 177 -8.02 22.52 28.99
CA ALA A 177 -7.90 23.53 27.95
C ALA A 177 -9.21 23.72 27.16
N ASP A 178 -9.96 22.65 26.91
CA ASP A 178 -11.27 22.72 26.25
C ASP A 178 -12.32 23.38 27.14
N GLU A 179 -12.24 23.22 28.48
CA GLU A 179 -13.09 23.91 29.40
C GLU A 179 -12.82 25.42 29.38
N TYR A 180 -11.55 25.84 29.40
CA TYR A 180 -11.15 27.22 29.24
C TYR A 180 -11.64 27.81 27.92
N ARG A 181 -11.46 27.11 26.80
CA ARG A 181 -11.95 27.54 25.47
C ARG A 181 -13.47 27.79 25.48
N ARG A 182 -14.25 26.89 26.11
CA ARG A 182 -15.71 27.03 26.21
C ARG A 182 -16.09 28.25 27.03
N LYS A 183 -15.43 28.45 28.17
CA LYS A 183 -15.67 29.61 29.06
C LYS A 183 -15.33 30.93 28.36
N ILE A 184 -14.19 31.01 27.68
CA ILE A 184 -13.75 32.20 26.92
C ILE A 184 -14.78 32.58 25.85
N ARG A 185 -15.23 31.64 25.04
CA ARG A 185 -16.24 31.89 24.02
C ARG A 185 -17.59 32.34 24.58
N ALA A 186 -17.95 31.84 25.75
CA ALA A 186 -19.20 32.22 26.43
C ALA A 186 -19.19 33.66 26.90
N LEU A 187 -18.03 34.31 27.04
CA LEU A 187 -17.91 35.71 27.47
C LEU A 187 -18.23 36.71 26.34
N HIS A 188 -18.29 36.27 25.07
CA HIS A 188 -18.54 37.13 23.91
C HIS A 188 -17.66 38.40 23.89
N LEU A 189 -16.35 38.19 24.02
CA LEU A 189 -15.35 39.26 24.01
C LEU A 189 -15.15 39.86 22.61
N PRO A 190 -14.53 41.04 22.50
CA PRO A 190 -13.99 41.53 21.25
C PRO A 190 -13.02 40.52 20.67
N GLU A 191 -13.03 40.36 19.34
CA GLU A 191 -12.27 39.33 18.61
C GLU A 191 -10.77 39.30 18.98
N GLU A 192 -10.18 40.50 19.16
CA GLU A 192 -8.76 40.64 19.53
C GLU A 192 -8.45 40.07 20.92
N ASP A 193 -9.33 40.23 21.89
CA ASP A 193 -9.14 39.77 23.27
C ASP A 193 -9.50 38.29 23.40
N GLU A 194 -10.55 37.82 22.71
CA GLU A 194 -10.88 36.41 22.61
C GLU A 194 -9.72 35.62 22.05
N ASP A 195 -9.10 36.07 20.92
CA ASP A 195 -7.95 35.45 20.33
C ASP A 195 -6.73 35.34 21.22
N LYS A 196 -6.47 36.37 22.05
CA LYS A 196 -5.38 36.35 23.03
C LYS A 196 -5.60 35.26 24.08
N LEU A 197 -6.79 35.20 24.64
CA LEU A 197 -7.10 34.20 25.65
C LEU A 197 -7.14 32.78 25.11
N LEU A 198 -7.66 32.58 23.91
CA LEU A 198 -7.62 31.26 23.22
C LEU A 198 -6.18 30.81 22.93
N LYS A 199 -5.26 31.72 22.61
CA LYS A 199 -3.85 31.39 22.46
C LYS A 199 -3.22 30.90 23.76
N GLU A 200 -3.53 31.51 24.88
CA GLU A 200 -3.03 31.09 26.21
C GLU A 200 -3.65 29.73 26.62
N ALA A 201 -4.95 29.49 26.34
CA ALA A 201 -5.56 28.18 26.56
C ALA A 201 -4.89 27.08 25.70
N ASN A 202 -4.57 27.35 24.42
CA ASN A 202 -3.85 26.45 23.56
C ASN A 202 -2.38 26.22 24.00
N ARG A 203 -1.79 27.20 24.68
CA ARG A 203 -0.46 27.09 25.27
C ARG A 203 -0.48 26.16 26.49
N LEU A 204 -1.53 26.28 27.34
CA LEU A 204 -1.73 25.42 28.49
C LEU A 204 -1.80 23.93 28.10
N GLU A 205 -2.52 23.59 27.03
CA GLU A 205 -2.62 22.24 26.50
C GLU A 205 -1.27 21.60 26.18
N LYS A 206 -0.29 22.43 25.73
CA LYS A 206 1.04 21.98 25.35
C LYS A 206 2.06 21.92 26.47
N MET A 207 1.71 22.45 27.63
CA MET A 207 2.58 22.51 28.82
C MET A 207 2.49 21.23 29.62
N GLN A 208 3.54 20.95 30.40
CA GLN A 208 3.49 19.88 31.39
C GLN A 208 2.50 20.28 32.51
N PRO A 209 1.54 19.41 32.88
CA PRO A 209 0.45 19.74 33.81
C PRO A 209 0.92 20.27 35.16
N MET A 210 2.03 19.77 35.69
CA MET A 210 2.57 20.11 37.00
C MET A 210 3.72 21.14 36.97
N SER A 211 3.91 21.84 35.87
CA SER A 211 4.95 22.89 35.78
C SER A 211 4.53 24.14 36.49
N ALA A 212 5.47 24.88 37.08
CA ALA A 212 5.20 26.20 37.68
C ALA A 212 4.59 27.17 36.65
N GLU A 213 5.00 27.06 35.39
CA GLU A 213 4.48 27.86 34.28
C GLU A 213 3.01 27.58 33.98
N SER A 214 2.57 26.31 34.01
CA SER A 214 1.15 25.97 33.82
C SER A 214 0.26 26.55 34.90
N GLY A 215 0.75 26.59 36.15
CA GLY A 215 0.06 27.26 37.26
C GLY A 215 -0.13 28.75 37.03
N VAL A 216 0.87 29.43 36.47
CA VAL A 216 0.77 30.87 36.16
C VAL A 216 -0.25 31.12 35.05
N VAL A 217 -0.26 30.29 33.99
CA VAL A 217 -1.23 30.43 32.90
C VAL A 217 -2.66 30.16 33.39
N ARG A 218 -2.87 29.12 34.21
CA ARG A 218 -4.18 28.86 34.83
C ARG A 218 -4.68 30.07 35.61
N ASN A 219 -3.87 30.56 36.54
CA ASN A 219 -4.23 31.74 37.36
C ASN A 219 -4.53 32.97 36.48
N TYR A 220 -3.79 33.19 35.41
CA TYR A 220 -4.06 34.26 34.45
C TYR A 220 -5.42 34.08 33.76
N LEU A 221 -5.71 32.89 33.26
CA LEU A 221 -6.99 32.60 32.61
C LEU A 221 -8.16 32.72 33.57
N ASP A 222 -8.02 32.22 34.81
CA ASP A 222 -9.04 32.33 35.84
C ASP A 222 -9.36 33.79 36.17
N ILE A 223 -8.34 34.62 36.39
CA ILE A 223 -8.52 36.05 36.63
C ILE A 223 -9.22 36.73 35.45
N CYS A 224 -8.82 36.41 34.21
CA CYS A 224 -9.45 36.98 33.04
C CYS A 224 -10.92 36.56 32.88
N LEU A 225 -11.28 35.32 33.23
CA LEU A 225 -12.66 34.82 33.19
C LEU A 225 -13.54 35.46 34.24
N ASP A 226 -12.97 35.83 35.43
CA ASP A 226 -13.70 36.42 36.52
C ASP A 226 -13.96 37.93 36.30
N LEU A 227 -13.30 38.57 35.35
CA LEU A 227 -13.51 39.98 35.07
C LEU A 227 -14.93 40.24 34.54
N PRO A 228 -15.57 41.34 34.99
CA PRO A 228 -16.94 41.68 34.56
C PRO A 228 -17.00 42.34 33.17
N TRP A 229 -16.53 41.63 32.12
CA TRP A 229 -16.42 42.17 30.76
C TRP A 229 -17.66 42.83 30.21
N ASN A 230 -18.83 42.25 30.49
CA ASN A 230 -20.12 42.71 29.97
C ASN A 230 -20.95 43.51 31.01
N LYS A 231 -20.34 43.87 32.15
CA LYS A 231 -21.03 44.66 33.18
C LYS A 231 -20.62 46.12 33.09
N THR A 232 -21.56 46.97 32.76
CA THR A 232 -21.37 48.43 32.74
C THR A 232 -22.05 49.05 33.91
N THR A 233 -21.42 50.07 34.56
CA THR A 233 -22.06 50.88 35.58
C THR A 233 -23.08 51.81 34.94
N PRO A 234 -24.29 51.96 35.51
CA PRO A 234 -25.26 52.88 34.98
C PRO A 234 -24.71 54.31 35.00
N ILE A 235 -24.72 54.95 33.84
CA ILE A 235 -24.28 56.35 33.72
C ILE A 235 -25.28 57.23 34.44
N LYS A 236 -24.84 57.96 35.46
CA LYS A 236 -25.65 58.98 36.13
C LYS A 236 -25.69 60.26 35.28
N THR A 237 -26.69 60.34 34.38
CA THR A 237 -26.88 61.49 33.49
C THR A 237 -27.64 62.66 34.15
N ASN A 238 -27.53 62.86 35.48
CA ASN A 238 -28.20 63.97 36.14
C ASN A 238 -27.38 65.26 35.93
N LEU A 239 -27.68 65.99 34.87
CA LEU A 239 -27.08 67.29 34.56
C LEU A 239 -27.20 68.34 35.70
N ALA A 240 -28.27 68.29 36.51
CA ALA A 240 -28.43 69.19 37.66
C ALA A 240 -27.45 68.87 38.80
N ALA A 241 -27.10 67.60 38.97
CA ALA A 241 -26.08 67.20 39.93
C ALA A 241 -24.65 67.55 39.48
N ALA A 242 -24.36 67.38 38.13
CA ALA A 242 -23.10 67.79 37.55
C ALA A 242 -22.87 69.32 37.68
N ARG A 243 -23.95 70.12 37.44
CA ARG A 243 -23.86 71.57 37.55
C ARG A 243 -23.54 72.02 38.94
N ARG A 244 -24.08 71.38 40.02
CA ARG A 244 -23.79 71.69 41.42
C ARG A 244 -22.32 71.32 41.82
N VAL A 245 -21.65 70.53 41.11
CA VAL A 245 -20.23 70.17 41.41
C VAL A 245 -19.29 71.13 40.67
N LEU A 246 -19.78 71.79 39.59
CA LEU A 246 -19.00 72.73 38.81
C LEU A 246 -19.15 74.20 39.27
N ASP A 247 -20.26 74.57 39.94
CA ASP A 247 -20.49 75.84 40.61
C ASP A 247 -19.95 75.75 42.03
#